data_41c0f3c74bcdf338c6d1e6741bb22dfd
#
_entry.id   41c0f3c74bcdf338c6d1e6741bb22dfd
#
_cell.length_a   1.000
_cell.length_b   1.000
_cell.length_c   1.000
_cell.angle_alpha   90.00
_cell.angle_beta   90.00
_cell.angle_gamma   90.00
#
_symmetry.space_group_name_H-M   'P 1'
#
loop_
_entity.id
_entity.type
_entity.pdbx_description
1 polymer ?
#
loop_
_entity_poly.entity_id
_entity_poly.type
_entity_poly.pdbx_seq_one_letter_code
_entity_poly.pdbx_strand_id
1 'polypeptide(L)'
;MARKVIKGFLVLLLLLAFNLELNAQPLKEKLLELGFEKIDSLQIQNKRYAEAFVFFLKQPVDPKNPEKGSFLQRIILRHSNFNKPMVLVTEGYNADYALYPFYEEEIAKNLDANLLVVEHRFFSESMPENQDWKALTLENATHDLHTITTKLKNIYQSAWLATGISKGGQTSLYYRYFYPGDVAATVAYVAPLNFSEADPRVQHFLDTVGTADCRKKLLNLQFKLLNNRDLFRNQFEDSTSKRGFTFERAGGIDRAFEMNVLETGFAYWQWYPYSCTNFPDTTVSNDEIFTAWIAATGYDFFADQSLESMQAFFYQALTEMGFYTYDTKPFGNLIHYQ
;
A
#
# COMPACT_ATOMS: atom_id res chain seq x y z
N MET A 1 68.83 -15.33 0.99
CA MET A 1 67.71 -16.16 0.59
C MET A 1 66.34 -15.67 1.16
N ALA A 2 66.28 -15.31 2.44
CA ALA A 2 64.97 -14.90 3.05
C ALA A 2 64.22 -13.71 2.39
N ARG A 3 64.98 -12.65 1.93
CA ARG A 3 64.35 -11.48 1.28
C ARG A 3 63.66 -11.74 -0.08
N LYS A 4 64.10 -12.77 -0.81
CA LYS A 4 63.49 -13.16 -2.08
C LYS A 4 62.18 -13.98 -1.86
N VAL A 5 62.14 -14.80 -0.80
CA VAL A 5 60.96 -15.61 -0.44
C VAL A 5 59.85 -14.72 0.08
N ILE A 6 60.17 -13.72 0.90
CA ILE A 6 59.14 -12.75 1.41
C ILE A 6 58.53 -11.92 0.28
N LYS A 7 59.34 -11.46 -0.70
CA LYS A 7 58.80 -10.74 -1.87
C LYS A 7 57.88 -11.62 -2.74
N GLY A 8 58.23 -12.90 -2.92
CA GLY A 8 57.38 -13.86 -3.66
C GLY A 8 56.06 -14.13 -2.95
N PHE A 9 56.05 -14.23 -1.62
CA PHE A 9 54.85 -14.46 -0.82
C PHE A 9 53.92 -13.23 -0.80
N LEU A 10 54.49 -12.00 -0.76
CA LEU A 10 53.75 -10.76 -0.83
C LEU A 10 53.09 -10.57 -2.21
N VAL A 11 53.77 -10.91 -3.30
CA VAL A 11 53.22 -10.85 -4.66
C VAL A 11 52.13 -11.89 -4.86
N LEU A 12 52.27 -13.09 -4.29
CA LEU A 12 51.24 -14.14 -4.36
C LEU A 12 50.00 -13.77 -3.55
N LEU A 13 50.13 -13.13 -2.37
CA LEU A 13 49.04 -12.60 -1.57
C LEU A 13 48.33 -11.43 -2.28
N LEU A 14 49.07 -10.54 -2.95
CA LEU A 14 48.52 -9.46 -3.74
C LEU A 14 47.77 -9.98 -4.97
N LEU A 15 48.28 -11.00 -5.65
CA LEU A 15 47.61 -11.66 -6.78
C LEU A 15 46.36 -12.43 -6.34
N LEU A 16 46.37 -13.06 -5.16
CA LEU A 16 45.20 -13.71 -4.57
C LEU A 16 44.14 -12.70 -4.12
N ALA A 17 44.55 -11.57 -3.53
CA ALA A 17 43.65 -10.49 -3.17
C ALA A 17 43.02 -9.82 -4.41
N PHE A 18 43.82 -9.61 -5.48
CA PHE A 18 43.32 -9.07 -6.74
C PHE A 18 42.38 -10.02 -7.48
N ASN A 19 42.59 -11.34 -7.37
CA ASN A 19 41.67 -12.34 -7.93
C ASN A 19 40.38 -12.52 -7.10
N LEU A 20 40.37 -12.16 -5.81
CA LEU A 20 39.19 -12.17 -4.97
C LEU A 20 38.26 -10.98 -5.24
N GLU A 21 38.80 -9.83 -5.65
CA GLU A 21 37.98 -8.68 -6.08
C GLU A 21 37.43 -8.82 -7.51
N LEU A 22 38.09 -9.64 -8.37
CA LEU A 22 37.74 -9.83 -9.78
C LEU A 22 36.59 -10.81 -10.02
N ASN A 23 36.04 -11.46 -8.98
CA ASN A 23 34.98 -12.49 -9.12
C ASN A 23 33.68 -12.18 -8.39
N ALA A 24 33.43 -10.95 -7.94
CA ALA A 24 32.12 -10.56 -7.46
C ALA A 24 31.22 -10.32 -8.66
N GLN A 25 30.41 -11.33 -9.02
CA GLN A 25 29.43 -11.20 -10.09
C GLN A 25 28.50 -10.00 -9.80
N PRO A 26 28.28 -9.08 -10.76
CA PRO A 26 27.40 -7.95 -10.59
C PRO A 26 26.00 -8.38 -10.13
N LEU A 27 25.39 -7.60 -9.24
CA LEU A 27 24.04 -7.93 -8.71
C LEU A 27 23.02 -8.16 -9.83
N LYS A 28 23.09 -7.38 -10.91
CA LYS A 28 22.22 -7.55 -12.07
C LYS A 28 22.32 -8.95 -12.69
N GLU A 29 23.52 -9.50 -12.82
CA GLU A 29 23.72 -10.85 -13.36
C GLU A 29 23.12 -11.91 -12.43
N LYS A 30 23.34 -11.79 -11.12
CA LYS A 30 22.73 -12.68 -10.12
C LYS A 30 21.20 -12.67 -10.18
N LEU A 31 20.58 -11.50 -10.37
CA LEU A 31 19.15 -11.38 -10.54
C LEU A 31 18.65 -12.08 -11.81
N LEU A 32 19.38 -11.94 -12.93
CA LEU A 32 19.07 -12.66 -14.17
C LEU A 32 19.15 -14.19 -13.99
N GLU A 33 20.19 -14.70 -13.33
CA GLU A 33 20.34 -16.12 -13.04
C GLU A 33 19.21 -16.69 -12.15
N LEU A 34 18.65 -15.87 -11.27
CA LEU A 34 17.48 -16.22 -10.46
C LEU A 34 16.17 -16.19 -11.25
N GLY A 35 16.23 -15.80 -12.55
CA GLY A 35 15.07 -15.76 -13.43
C GLY A 35 14.22 -14.50 -13.28
N PHE A 36 14.80 -13.41 -12.77
CA PHE A 36 14.19 -12.09 -12.87
C PHE A 36 14.48 -11.48 -14.25
N GLU A 37 13.58 -10.64 -14.72
CA GLU A 37 13.65 -10.07 -16.07
C GLU A 37 13.37 -8.57 -16.08
N LYS A 38 13.63 -7.88 -17.19
CA LYS A 38 13.45 -6.42 -17.35
C LYS A 38 14.14 -5.63 -16.23
N ILE A 39 15.42 -5.90 -15.99
CA ILE A 39 16.18 -5.32 -14.88
C ILE A 39 16.76 -3.98 -15.31
N ASP A 40 16.22 -2.89 -14.76
CA ASP A 40 16.64 -1.52 -15.00
C ASP A 40 17.19 -0.88 -13.73
N SER A 41 18.32 -0.16 -13.87
CA SER A 41 18.92 0.58 -12.77
C SER A 41 18.08 1.81 -12.41
N LEU A 42 17.88 2.04 -11.12
CA LEU A 42 17.22 3.22 -10.59
C LEU A 42 18.25 4.23 -10.07
N GLN A 43 17.95 5.50 -10.28
CA GLN A 43 18.72 6.57 -9.63
C GLN A 43 18.40 6.61 -8.14
N ILE A 44 19.44 6.66 -7.31
CA ILE A 44 19.32 6.80 -5.86
C ILE A 44 20.11 8.02 -5.40
N GLN A 45 19.54 8.74 -4.44
CA GLN A 45 20.22 9.86 -3.77
C GLN A 45 20.59 9.50 -2.32
N ASN A 46 20.11 8.39 -1.81
CA ASN A 46 20.43 7.88 -0.49
C ASN A 46 21.74 7.08 -0.54
N LYS A 47 22.81 7.62 0.05
CA LYS A 47 24.16 7.00 0.08
C LYS A 47 24.25 5.69 0.89
N ARG A 48 23.18 5.28 1.56
CA ARG A 48 23.08 3.99 2.25
C ARG A 48 23.09 2.81 1.27
N TYR A 49 22.52 3.02 0.09
CA TYR A 49 22.40 1.99 -0.94
C TYR A 49 23.53 2.17 -1.98
N ALA A 50 24.18 1.06 -2.31
CA ALA A 50 25.20 1.02 -3.36
C ALA A 50 24.55 1.00 -4.76
N GLU A 51 23.45 0.28 -4.91
CA GLU A 51 22.72 0.11 -6.17
C GLU A 51 21.21 0.04 -5.91
N ALA A 52 20.42 0.39 -6.91
CA ALA A 52 18.98 0.15 -6.91
C ALA A 52 18.49 -0.29 -8.28
N PHE A 53 17.50 -1.17 -8.28
CA PHE A 53 16.92 -1.76 -9.49
C PHE A 53 15.41 -1.82 -9.37
N VAL A 54 14.74 -1.64 -10.51
CA VAL A 54 13.39 -2.14 -10.77
C VAL A 54 13.51 -3.34 -11.69
N PHE A 55 12.78 -4.41 -11.39
CA PHE A 55 12.78 -5.63 -12.19
C PHE A 55 11.49 -6.40 -11.97
N PHE A 56 11.29 -7.45 -12.76
CA PHE A 56 10.06 -8.21 -12.76
C PHE A 56 10.32 -9.70 -12.55
N LEU A 57 9.32 -10.36 -11.96
CA LEU A 57 9.26 -11.82 -11.92
C LEU A 57 7.98 -12.27 -12.60
N LYS A 58 8.11 -13.26 -13.51
CA LYS A 58 6.95 -13.92 -14.07
C LYS A 58 6.29 -14.81 -13.02
N GLN A 59 5.06 -14.47 -12.65
CA GLN A 59 4.24 -15.18 -11.66
C GLN A 59 3.04 -15.84 -12.34
N PRO A 60 2.59 -17.01 -11.90
CA PRO A 60 1.32 -17.57 -12.37
C PRO A 60 0.14 -16.73 -11.87
N VAL A 61 -0.88 -16.55 -12.70
CA VAL A 61 -2.14 -15.91 -12.28
C VAL A 61 -2.77 -16.70 -11.14
N ASP A 62 -2.82 -18.02 -11.28
CA ASP A 62 -3.28 -18.96 -10.26
C ASP A 62 -2.18 -20.00 -10.01
N PRO A 63 -1.47 -19.96 -8.87
CA PRO A 63 -0.41 -20.92 -8.57
C PRO A 63 -0.86 -22.39 -8.55
N LYS A 64 -2.13 -22.64 -8.25
CA LYS A 64 -2.71 -23.98 -8.24
C LYS A 64 -3.08 -24.48 -9.63
N ASN A 65 -3.25 -23.55 -10.59
CA ASN A 65 -3.62 -23.82 -11.97
C ASN A 65 -2.77 -22.94 -12.92
N PRO A 66 -1.46 -23.21 -13.05
CA PRO A 66 -0.53 -22.32 -13.76
C PRO A 66 -0.82 -22.21 -15.27
N GLU A 67 -1.60 -23.13 -15.84
CA GLU A 67 -2.09 -23.07 -17.22
C GLU A 67 -3.07 -21.91 -17.48
N LYS A 68 -3.64 -21.29 -16.45
CA LYS A 68 -4.50 -20.10 -16.57
C LYS A 68 -3.74 -18.83 -16.98
N GLY A 69 -2.42 -18.91 -17.13
CA GLY A 69 -1.59 -17.82 -17.58
C GLY A 69 -0.67 -17.26 -16.50
N SER A 70 0.03 -16.21 -16.86
CA SER A 70 1.03 -15.58 -16.00
C SER A 70 1.00 -14.06 -16.20
N PHE A 71 1.58 -13.34 -15.24
CA PHE A 71 1.81 -11.91 -15.32
C PHE A 71 3.22 -11.56 -14.84
N LEU A 72 3.66 -10.36 -15.14
CA LEU A 72 4.93 -9.83 -14.64
C LEU A 72 4.66 -9.02 -13.37
N GLN A 73 5.27 -9.41 -12.26
CA GLN A 73 5.16 -8.70 -11.01
C GLN A 73 6.36 -7.77 -10.81
N ARG A 74 6.10 -6.48 -10.59
CA ARG A 74 7.12 -5.45 -10.39
C ARG A 74 7.72 -5.52 -8.99
N ILE A 75 9.05 -5.40 -8.94
CA ILE A 75 9.84 -5.47 -7.71
C ILE A 75 10.85 -4.34 -7.74
N ILE A 76 11.02 -3.64 -6.64
CA ILE A 76 12.03 -2.60 -6.45
C ILE A 76 13.00 -3.05 -5.37
N LEU A 77 14.28 -3.10 -5.68
CA LEU A 77 15.35 -3.46 -4.76
C LEU A 77 16.30 -2.28 -4.57
N ARG A 78 16.57 -1.96 -3.31
CA ARG A 78 17.66 -1.05 -2.93
C ARG A 78 18.73 -1.86 -2.17
N HIS A 79 19.80 -2.13 -2.85
CA HIS A 79 20.92 -2.95 -2.36
C HIS A 79 21.92 -2.10 -1.58
N SER A 80 22.23 -2.52 -0.37
CA SER A 80 23.30 -1.97 0.44
C SER A 80 24.50 -2.93 0.48
N ASN A 81 24.27 -4.19 0.91
CA ASN A 81 25.27 -5.25 0.97
C ASN A 81 24.60 -6.61 1.15
N PHE A 82 25.17 -7.68 0.57
CA PHE A 82 24.64 -9.05 0.69
C PHE A 82 24.56 -9.59 2.12
N ASN A 83 25.44 -9.12 3.00
CA ASN A 83 25.53 -9.58 4.40
C ASN A 83 24.58 -8.81 5.35
N LYS A 84 23.89 -7.75 4.86
CA LYS A 84 22.94 -6.99 5.67
C LYS A 84 21.55 -7.64 5.64
N PRO A 85 20.72 -7.39 6.67
CA PRO A 85 19.33 -7.83 6.67
C PRO A 85 18.57 -7.31 5.45
N MET A 86 17.43 -7.94 5.16
CA MET A 86 16.48 -7.51 4.15
C MET A 86 15.18 -7.07 4.82
N VAL A 87 14.71 -5.87 4.49
CA VAL A 87 13.35 -5.43 4.81
C VAL A 87 12.50 -5.56 3.55
N LEU A 88 11.51 -6.44 3.62
CA LEU A 88 10.50 -6.66 2.60
C LEU A 88 9.28 -5.81 2.91
N VAL A 89 9.01 -4.81 2.07
CA VAL A 89 7.75 -4.07 2.08
C VAL A 89 6.75 -4.84 1.23
N THR A 90 5.72 -5.35 1.91
CA THR A 90 4.59 -6.02 1.26
C THR A 90 3.54 -4.97 0.92
N GLU A 91 3.32 -4.72 -0.36
CA GLU A 91 2.33 -3.74 -0.77
C GLU A 91 0.91 -4.29 -0.69
N GLY A 92 -0.04 -3.36 -0.56
CA GLY A 92 -1.45 -3.63 -0.78
C GLY A 92 -1.95 -3.05 -2.10
N TYR A 93 -1.14 -2.21 -2.75
CA TYR A 93 -1.45 -1.36 -3.88
C TYR A 93 -0.28 -1.33 -4.87
N ASN A 94 -0.19 -0.25 -5.67
CA ASN A 94 0.99 0.02 -6.50
C ASN A 94 2.22 0.39 -5.65
N ALA A 95 3.40 0.34 -6.27
CA ALA A 95 4.68 0.63 -5.64
C ALA A 95 5.42 1.83 -6.29
N ASP A 96 4.70 2.75 -6.95
CA ASP A 96 5.32 3.85 -7.70
C ASP A 96 6.16 4.77 -6.83
N TYR A 97 5.76 5.00 -5.59
CA TYR A 97 6.50 5.82 -4.62
C TYR A 97 7.91 5.29 -4.34
N ALA A 98 8.11 3.97 -4.44
CA ALA A 98 9.40 3.34 -4.21
C ALA A 98 10.41 3.58 -5.35
N LEU A 99 9.96 4.12 -6.50
CA LEU A 99 10.83 4.53 -7.60
C LEU A 99 11.51 5.89 -7.35
N TYR A 100 10.99 6.71 -6.43
CA TYR A 100 11.57 8.01 -6.15
C TYR A 100 13.00 7.91 -5.59
N PRO A 101 13.96 8.70 -6.09
CA PRO A 101 15.38 8.62 -5.69
C PRO A 101 15.62 8.80 -4.18
N PHE A 102 14.72 9.53 -3.50
CA PHE A 102 14.83 9.83 -2.07
C PHE A 102 14.09 8.86 -1.16
N TYR A 103 13.33 7.92 -1.73
CA TYR A 103 12.51 7.04 -0.90
C TYR A 103 13.38 6.26 0.11
N GLU A 104 12.95 6.27 1.34
CA GLU A 104 13.56 5.57 2.47
C GLU A 104 12.45 4.95 3.33
N GLU A 105 12.60 3.68 3.65
CA GLU A 105 11.72 2.98 4.56
C GLU A 105 12.31 3.02 5.99
N GLU A 106 11.47 3.28 6.99
CA GLU A 106 11.89 3.54 8.37
C GLU A 106 12.64 2.37 8.99
N ILE A 107 12.12 1.14 8.85
CA ILE A 107 12.74 -0.05 9.44
C ILE A 107 14.05 -0.38 8.73
N ALA A 108 14.09 -0.27 7.41
CA ALA A 108 15.31 -0.47 6.63
C ALA A 108 16.39 0.54 7.02
N LYS A 109 15.97 1.78 7.29
CA LYS A 109 16.86 2.83 7.81
C LYS A 109 17.44 2.47 9.18
N ASN A 110 16.57 2.11 10.11
CA ASN A 110 16.97 1.85 11.49
C ASN A 110 17.82 0.59 11.65
N LEU A 111 17.62 -0.40 10.79
CA LEU A 111 18.38 -1.65 10.77
C LEU A 111 19.60 -1.61 9.84
N ASP A 112 19.84 -0.51 9.14
CA ASP A 112 20.85 -0.40 8.09
C ASP A 112 20.76 -1.55 7.07
N ALA A 113 19.53 -1.88 6.64
CA ALA A 113 19.18 -3.05 5.86
C ALA A 113 19.13 -2.77 4.35
N ASN A 114 19.12 -3.84 3.54
CA ASN A 114 18.61 -3.80 2.18
C ASN A 114 17.09 -3.57 2.21
N LEU A 115 16.53 -3.04 1.13
CA LEU A 115 15.10 -2.79 1.01
C LEU A 115 14.56 -3.44 -0.26
N LEU A 116 13.52 -4.24 -0.12
CA LEU A 116 12.78 -4.86 -1.20
C LEU A 116 11.32 -4.41 -1.12
N VAL A 117 10.79 -3.78 -2.16
CA VAL A 117 9.38 -3.41 -2.25
C VAL A 117 8.73 -4.24 -3.35
N VAL A 118 7.65 -4.93 -3.05
CA VAL A 118 6.94 -5.80 -4.00
C VAL A 118 5.55 -5.24 -4.24
N GLU A 119 5.30 -4.82 -5.47
CA GLU A 119 3.98 -4.35 -5.90
C GLU A 119 2.94 -5.46 -5.77
N HIS A 120 1.74 -5.11 -5.28
CA HIS A 120 0.68 -6.09 -5.16
C HIS A 120 0.13 -6.50 -6.54
N ARG A 121 -0.16 -7.82 -6.71
CA ARG A 121 -0.84 -8.29 -7.92
C ARG A 121 -2.13 -7.50 -8.18
N PHE A 122 -2.51 -7.32 -9.44
CA PHE A 122 -3.66 -6.55 -9.91
C PHE A 122 -3.55 -5.03 -9.70
N PHE A 123 -2.33 -4.51 -9.48
CA PHE A 123 -2.06 -3.07 -9.46
C PHE A 123 -0.99 -2.69 -10.46
N SER A 124 -1.16 -1.53 -11.11
CA SER A 124 -0.19 -0.89 -12.01
C SER A 124 0.49 -1.91 -12.96
N GLU A 125 1.81 -2.03 -12.93
CA GLU A 125 2.59 -2.92 -13.80
C GLU A 125 2.41 -4.42 -13.47
N SER A 126 1.82 -4.74 -12.31
CA SER A 126 1.58 -6.11 -11.85
C SER A 126 0.17 -6.61 -12.17
N MET A 127 -0.44 -6.07 -13.23
CA MET A 127 -1.77 -6.44 -13.70
C MET A 127 -1.72 -7.66 -14.62
N PRO A 128 -2.44 -8.79 -14.33
CA PRO A 128 -2.62 -9.88 -15.27
C PRO A 128 -3.43 -9.45 -16.50
N GLU A 129 -2.99 -9.84 -17.70
CA GLU A 129 -3.70 -9.48 -18.95
C GLU A 129 -5.15 -9.99 -19.00
N ASN A 130 -5.40 -11.20 -18.49
CA ASN A 130 -6.73 -11.82 -18.50
C ASN A 130 -7.68 -11.33 -17.39
N GLN A 131 -7.17 -10.53 -16.44
CA GLN A 131 -7.91 -9.95 -15.31
C GLN A 131 -8.92 -10.92 -14.65
N ASP A 132 -8.54 -12.20 -14.49
CA ASP A 132 -9.37 -13.14 -13.71
C ASP A 132 -9.38 -12.75 -12.23
N TRP A 133 -10.34 -11.94 -11.83
CA TRP A 133 -10.48 -11.42 -10.46
C TRP A 133 -10.55 -12.54 -9.41
N LYS A 134 -11.00 -13.75 -9.77
CA LYS A 134 -11.01 -14.90 -8.85
C LYS A 134 -9.61 -15.34 -8.42
N ALA A 135 -8.58 -14.93 -9.17
CA ALA A 135 -7.19 -15.18 -8.82
C ALA A 135 -6.62 -14.12 -7.86
N LEU A 136 -7.34 -13.03 -7.62
CA LEU A 136 -6.96 -12.01 -6.64
C LEU A 136 -7.38 -12.44 -5.23
N THR A 137 -6.68 -13.43 -4.69
CA THR A 137 -6.87 -13.95 -3.33
C THR A 137 -5.70 -13.61 -2.42
N LEU A 138 -5.95 -13.63 -1.10
CA LEU A 138 -4.88 -13.44 -0.10
C LEU A 138 -3.82 -14.54 -0.21
N GLU A 139 -4.24 -15.80 -0.44
CA GLU A 139 -3.34 -16.92 -0.62
C GLU A 139 -2.42 -16.71 -1.83
N ASN A 140 -2.96 -16.33 -2.98
CA ASN A 140 -2.16 -16.10 -4.19
C ASN A 140 -1.23 -14.89 -4.05
N ALA A 141 -1.70 -13.78 -3.43
CA ALA A 141 -0.86 -12.61 -3.19
C ALA A 141 0.32 -12.92 -2.26
N THR A 142 0.10 -13.74 -1.24
CA THR A 142 1.18 -14.16 -0.33
C THR A 142 2.10 -15.21 -0.95
N HIS A 143 1.60 -16.05 -1.86
CA HIS A 143 2.42 -16.97 -2.65
C HIS A 143 3.40 -16.24 -3.55
N ASP A 144 3.01 -15.10 -4.13
CA ASP A 144 3.92 -14.26 -4.92
C ASP A 144 5.12 -13.81 -4.08
N LEU A 145 4.85 -13.30 -2.87
CA LEU A 145 5.88 -12.87 -1.94
C LEU A 145 6.80 -14.02 -1.54
N HIS A 146 6.23 -15.21 -1.29
CA HIS A 146 6.99 -16.42 -0.99
C HIS A 146 7.95 -16.80 -2.13
N THR A 147 7.45 -16.79 -3.36
CA THR A 147 8.26 -17.12 -4.54
C THR A 147 9.44 -16.15 -4.69
N ILE A 148 9.20 -14.85 -4.56
CA ILE A 148 10.25 -13.81 -4.66
C ILE A 148 11.26 -13.97 -3.52
N THR A 149 10.78 -14.11 -2.29
CA THR A 149 11.63 -14.27 -1.10
C THR A 149 12.52 -15.50 -1.21
N THR A 150 11.96 -16.63 -1.60
CA THR A 150 12.70 -17.90 -1.76
C THR A 150 13.82 -17.77 -2.80
N LYS A 151 13.55 -17.11 -3.93
CA LYS A 151 14.58 -16.85 -4.95
C LYS A 151 15.68 -15.94 -4.43
N LEU A 152 15.33 -14.80 -3.82
CA LEU A 152 16.32 -13.81 -3.36
C LEU A 152 17.13 -14.27 -2.14
N LYS A 153 16.62 -15.19 -1.33
CA LYS A 153 17.37 -15.80 -0.23
C LYS A 153 18.59 -16.59 -0.70
N ASN A 154 18.68 -16.99 -1.96
CA ASN A 154 19.90 -17.59 -2.51
C ASN A 154 21.07 -16.62 -2.52
N ILE A 155 20.83 -15.30 -2.55
CA ILE A 155 21.85 -14.25 -2.55
C ILE A 155 21.83 -13.35 -1.31
N TYR A 156 20.72 -13.29 -0.56
CA TYR A 156 20.55 -12.53 0.68
C TYR A 156 20.23 -13.46 1.84
N GLN A 157 21.26 -14.03 2.46
CA GLN A 157 21.14 -15.08 3.48
C GLN A 157 20.95 -14.54 4.90
N SER A 158 21.09 -13.24 5.12
CA SER A 158 20.84 -12.60 6.42
C SER A 158 19.35 -12.62 6.80
N ALA A 159 19.02 -12.11 7.99
CA ALA A 159 17.64 -12.06 8.47
C ALA A 159 16.74 -11.22 7.56
N TRP A 160 15.51 -11.68 7.36
CA TRP A 160 14.46 -11.00 6.62
C TRP A 160 13.38 -10.51 7.56
N LEU A 161 12.87 -9.32 7.31
CA LEU A 161 11.75 -8.69 8.01
C LEU A 161 10.69 -8.32 6.99
N ALA A 162 9.41 -8.56 7.30
CA ALA A 162 8.31 -8.05 6.49
C ALA A 162 7.67 -6.84 7.17
N THR A 163 7.29 -5.85 6.38
CA THR A 163 6.56 -4.68 6.85
C THR A 163 5.58 -4.20 5.78
N GLY A 164 4.63 -3.36 6.17
CA GLY A 164 3.68 -2.72 5.27
C GLY A 164 2.74 -1.80 6.04
N ILE A 165 2.08 -0.91 5.31
CA ILE A 165 1.18 0.10 5.86
C ILE A 165 -0.24 -0.17 5.35
N SER A 166 -1.27 -0.03 6.22
CA SER A 166 -2.68 -0.21 5.88
C SER A 166 -2.93 -1.59 5.24
N LYS A 167 -3.46 -1.69 4.02
CA LYS A 167 -3.60 -2.96 3.28
C LYS A 167 -2.26 -3.68 3.10
N GLY A 168 -1.15 -2.94 2.89
CA GLY A 168 0.20 -3.55 2.88
C GLY A 168 0.56 -4.17 4.23
N GLY A 169 0.16 -3.54 5.34
CA GLY A 169 0.28 -4.12 6.68
C GLY A 169 -0.56 -5.39 6.86
N GLN A 170 -1.81 -5.41 6.35
CA GLN A 170 -2.61 -6.65 6.30
C GLN A 170 -1.90 -7.73 5.47
N THR A 171 -1.38 -7.39 4.28
CA THR A 171 -0.62 -8.31 3.43
C THR A 171 0.56 -8.92 4.19
N SER A 172 1.29 -8.13 5.00
CA SER A 172 2.40 -8.65 5.80
C SER A 172 1.95 -9.65 6.87
N LEU A 173 0.77 -9.43 7.48
CA LEU A 173 0.18 -10.36 8.46
C LEU A 173 -0.28 -11.66 7.77
N TYR A 174 -0.95 -11.58 6.63
CA TYR A 174 -1.36 -12.75 5.85
C TYR A 174 -0.13 -13.51 5.34
N TYR A 175 0.89 -12.80 4.88
CA TYR A 175 2.15 -13.42 4.48
C TYR A 175 2.79 -14.21 5.63
N ARG A 176 2.82 -13.64 6.84
CA ARG A 176 3.29 -14.33 8.04
C ARG A 176 2.46 -15.56 8.40
N TYR A 177 1.15 -15.50 8.17
CA TYR A 177 0.24 -16.62 8.43
C TYR A 177 0.48 -17.78 7.45
N PHE A 178 0.53 -17.52 6.14
CA PHE A 178 0.70 -18.56 5.13
C PHE A 178 2.14 -19.10 5.04
N TYR A 179 3.14 -18.22 5.27
CA TYR A 179 4.56 -18.55 5.13
C TYR A 179 5.37 -18.13 6.38
N PRO A 180 5.12 -18.75 7.53
CA PRO A 180 5.69 -18.31 8.81
C PRO A 180 7.22 -18.41 8.91
N GLY A 181 7.86 -19.22 8.07
CA GLY A 181 9.31 -19.42 8.03
C GLY A 181 10.07 -18.44 7.12
N ASP A 182 9.36 -17.61 6.33
CA ASP A 182 10.02 -16.76 5.33
C ASP A 182 10.70 -15.53 5.94
N VAL A 183 10.16 -15.00 7.03
CA VAL A 183 10.70 -13.82 7.68
C VAL A 183 10.88 -14.05 9.19
N ALA A 184 11.90 -13.45 9.76
CA ALA A 184 12.19 -13.55 11.21
C ALA A 184 11.17 -12.73 12.03
N ALA A 185 10.74 -11.57 11.52
CA ALA A 185 9.77 -10.70 12.16
C ALA A 185 8.83 -10.05 11.16
N THR A 186 7.67 -9.57 11.65
CA THR A 186 6.69 -8.81 10.88
C THR A 186 6.29 -7.58 11.67
N VAL A 187 6.32 -6.41 11.03
CA VAL A 187 5.89 -5.13 11.60
C VAL A 187 4.80 -4.56 10.71
N ALA A 188 3.56 -4.66 11.16
CA ALA A 188 2.40 -4.19 10.42
C ALA A 188 1.94 -2.83 10.96
N TYR A 189 2.06 -1.78 10.14
CA TYR A 189 1.60 -0.44 10.48
C TYR A 189 0.14 -0.27 10.12
N VAL A 190 -0.67 0.18 11.07
CA VAL A 190 -2.09 0.54 10.91
C VAL A 190 -2.86 -0.45 10.03
N ALA A 191 -2.62 -1.75 10.26
CA ALA A 191 -3.19 -2.85 9.50
C ALA A 191 -4.61 -3.18 10.02
N PRO A 192 -5.69 -2.82 9.30
CA PRO A 192 -7.06 -3.05 9.76
C PRO A 192 -7.46 -4.51 9.57
N LEU A 193 -7.24 -5.34 10.56
CA LEU A 193 -7.65 -6.75 10.52
C LEU A 193 -9.12 -6.86 10.94
N ASN A 194 -10.02 -7.02 9.96
CA ASN A 194 -11.45 -7.22 10.21
C ASN A 194 -11.77 -8.68 10.55
N PHE A 195 -12.79 -8.89 11.39
CA PHE A 195 -13.28 -10.21 11.79
C PHE A 195 -14.62 -10.56 11.15
N SER A 196 -15.20 -9.61 10.43
CA SER A 196 -16.44 -9.78 9.67
C SER A 196 -16.49 -8.75 8.54
N GLU A 197 -17.42 -8.94 7.61
CA GLU A 197 -17.68 -7.99 6.52
C GLU A 197 -17.97 -6.58 7.05
N ALA A 198 -18.78 -6.49 8.10
CA ALA A 198 -19.04 -5.25 8.85
C ALA A 198 -18.55 -5.43 10.29
N ASP A 199 -17.32 -5.03 10.55
CA ASP A 199 -16.72 -5.22 11.88
C ASP A 199 -17.29 -4.21 12.89
N PRO A 200 -18.00 -4.64 13.94
CA PRO A 200 -18.64 -3.74 14.91
C PRO A 200 -17.64 -2.91 15.72
N ARG A 201 -16.37 -3.30 15.79
CA ARG A 201 -15.34 -2.52 16.48
C ARG A 201 -15.08 -1.18 15.81
N VAL A 202 -15.32 -1.08 14.50
CA VAL A 202 -15.16 0.19 13.76
C VAL A 202 -16.16 1.20 14.25
N GLN A 203 -17.46 0.83 14.38
CA GLN A 203 -18.47 1.74 14.93
C GLN A 203 -18.17 2.10 16.37
N HIS A 204 -17.80 1.12 17.21
CA HIS A 204 -17.42 1.41 18.60
C HIS A 204 -16.24 2.40 18.71
N PHE A 205 -15.26 2.29 17.81
CA PHE A 205 -14.15 3.24 17.73
C PHE A 205 -14.67 4.66 17.41
N LEU A 206 -15.51 4.80 16.38
CA LEU A 206 -16.09 6.09 15.98
C LEU A 206 -16.92 6.73 17.11
N ASP A 207 -17.62 5.91 17.90
CA ASP A 207 -18.42 6.36 19.03
C ASP A 207 -17.57 6.84 20.23
N THR A 208 -16.30 6.47 20.29
CA THR A 208 -15.44 6.72 21.45
C THR A 208 -14.20 7.57 21.15
N VAL A 209 -13.77 7.66 19.89
CA VAL A 209 -12.56 8.40 19.49
C VAL A 209 -12.67 9.90 19.75
N GLY A 210 -11.59 10.53 20.18
CA GLY A 210 -11.51 11.96 20.46
C GLY A 210 -12.45 12.41 21.58
N THR A 211 -12.89 13.67 21.52
CA THR A 211 -13.81 14.24 22.51
C THR A 211 -15.28 14.08 22.10
N ALA A 212 -16.20 14.02 23.06
CA ALA A 212 -17.64 13.98 22.79
C ALA A 212 -18.12 15.20 21.98
N ASP A 213 -17.53 16.38 22.26
CA ASP A 213 -17.86 17.61 21.52
C ASP A 213 -17.44 17.50 20.05
N CYS A 214 -16.29 16.89 19.77
CA CYS A 214 -15.84 16.67 18.39
C CYS A 214 -16.78 15.73 17.62
N ARG A 215 -17.10 14.58 18.21
CA ARG A 215 -18.07 13.65 17.61
C ARG A 215 -19.42 14.30 17.34
N LYS A 216 -19.91 15.12 18.30
CA LYS A 216 -21.14 15.89 18.14
C LYS A 216 -21.05 16.91 17.00
N LYS A 217 -19.93 17.62 16.85
CA LYS A 217 -19.73 18.56 15.74
C LYS A 217 -19.79 17.85 14.38
N LEU A 218 -19.11 16.70 14.24
CA LEU A 218 -19.14 15.91 13.02
C LEU A 218 -20.56 15.41 12.69
N LEU A 219 -21.27 14.88 13.67
CA LEU A 219 -22.64 14.44 13.52
C LEU A 219 -23.57 15.60 13.15
N ASN A 220 -23.45 16.76 13.80
CA ASN A 220 -24.24 17.96 13.47
C ASN A 220 -23.96 18.44 12.04
N LEU A 221 -22.70 18.37 11.57
CA LEU A 221 -22.36 18.67 10.18
C LEU A 221 -23.10 17.75 9.23
N GLN A 222 -23.07 16.43 9.44
CA GLN A 222 -23.78 15.47 8.62
C GLN A 222 -25.29 15.76 8.57
N PHE A 223 -25.91 16.05 9.71
CA PHE A 223 -27.31 16.49 9.77
C PHE A 223 -27.55 17.79 9.01
N LYS A 224 -26.66 18.79 9.11
CA LYS A 224 -26.79 20.05 8.38
C LYS A 224 -26.73 19.83 6.88
N LEU A 225 -25.84 18.98 6.40
CA LEU A 225 -25.70 18.62 4.98
C LEU A 225 -26.96 17.91 4.47
N LEU A 226 -27.45 16.89 5.18
CA LEU A 226 -28.60 16.09 4.77
C LEU A 226 -29.94 16.89 4.86
N ASN A 227 -30.12 17.74 5.88
CA ASN A 227 -31.32 18.58 6.00
C ASN A 227 -31.37 19.71 4.94
N ASN A 228 -30.23 20.10 4.39
CA ASN A 228 -30.15 21.09 3.31
C ASN A 228 -29.62 20.44 2.01
N ARG A 229 -30.09 19.23 1.74
CA ARG A 229 -29.63 18.35 0.67
C ARG A 229 -29.52 19.07 -0.68
N ASP A 230 -30.56 19.70 -1.16
CA ASP A 230 -30.58 20.31 -2.49
C ASP A 230 -29.45 21.34 -2.66
N LEU A 231 -29.20 22.14 -1.63
CA LEU A 231 -28.13 23.13 -1.65
C LEU A 231 -26.75 22.46 -1.74
N PHE A 232 -26.43 21.58 -0.79
CA PHE A 232 -25.09 20.99 -0.69
C PHE A 232 -24.81 19.96 -1.78
N ARG A 233 -25.83 19.21 -2.20
CA ARG A 233 -25.73 18.28 -3.32
C ARG A 233 -25.41 19.04 -4.62
N ASN A 234 -26.07 20.17 -4.88
CA ASN A 234 -25.80 20.99 -6.07
C ASN A 234 -24.40 21.61 -6.02
N GLN A 235 -23.95 22.10 -4.84
CA GLN A 235 -22.56 22.57 -4.67
C GLN A 235 -21.53 21.46 -4.90
N PHE A 236 -21.84 20.22 -4.46
CA PHE A 236 -20.98 19.06 -4.68
C PHE A 236 -20.93 18.70 -6.16
N GLU A 237 -22.08 18.63 -6.86
CA GLU A 237 -22.15 18.39 -8.31
C GLU A 237 -21.39 19.42 -9.11
N ASP A 238 -21.60 20.72 -8.85
CA ASP A 238 -20.91 21.81 -9.52
C ASP A 238 -19.39 21.73 -9.33
N SER A 239 -18.97 21.40 -8.13
CA SER A 239 -17.56 21.33 -7.77
C SER A 239 -16.86 20.12 -8.38
N THR A 240 -17.54 18.97 -8.40
CA THR A 240 -17.01 17.72 -8.95
C THR A 240 -17.01 17.72 -10.47
N SER A 241 -18.07 18.25 -11.12
CA SER A 241 -18.17 18.39 -12.57
C SER A 241 -17.07 19.28 -13.14
N LYS A 242 -16.73 20.39 -12.48
CA LYS A 242 -15.62 21.26 -12.86
C LYS A 242 -14.25 20.55 -12.80
N ARG A 243 -14.13 19.47 -12.06
CA ARG A 243 -12.95 18.62 -11.93
C ARG A 243 -12.97 17.39 -12.83
N GLY A 244 -14.07 17.20 -13.58
CA GLY A 244 -14.25 16.07 -14.48
C GLY A 244 -14.59 14.75 -13.78
N PHE A 245 -15.04 14.78 -12.51
CA PHE A 245 -15.46 13.58 -11.80
C PHE A 245 -16.86 13.14 -12.21
N THR A 246 -17.03 11.82 -12.37
CA THR A 246 -18.31 11.15 -12.61
C THR A 246 -18.60 10.12 -11.50
N PHE A 247 -19.86 9.72 -11.31
CA PHE A 247 -20.27 8.87 -10.19
C PHE A 247 -21.25 7.76 -10.62
N GLU A 248 -21.13 7.25 -11.84
CA GLU A 248 -22.01 6.21 -12.35
C GLU A 248 -21.87 4.91 -11.56
N ARG A 249 -20.63 4.53 -11.22
CA ARG A 249 -20.32 3.34 -10.41
C ARG A 249 -20.85 3.45 -8.99
N ALA A 250 -20.92 4.65 -8.44
CA ALA A 250 -21.53 4.91 -7.13
C ALA A 250 -23.06 4.89 -7.15
N GLY A 251 -23.67 4.83 -8.34
CA GLY A 251 -25.13 4.89 -8.52
C GLY A 251 -25.67 6.30 -8.74
N GLY A 252 -24.83 7.22 -9.21
CA GLY A 252 -25.15 8.61 -9.53
C GLY A 252 -24.77 9.60 -8.43
N ILE A 253 -24.85 10.89 -8.78
CA ILE A 253 -24.40 11.99 -7.93
C ILE A 253 -25.15 12.08 -6.60
N ASP A 254 -26.45 11.75 -6.57
CA ASP A 254 -27.26 11.82 -5.36
C ASP A 254 -26.82 10.79 -4.32
N ARG A 255 -26.53 9.56 -4.78
CA ARG A 255 -25.99 8.51 -3.92
C ARG A 255 -24.57 8.82 -3.50
N ALA A 256 -23.73 9.28 -4.43
CA ALA A 256 -22.36 9.68 -4.12
C ALA A 256 -22.32 10.80 -3.07
N PHE A 257 -23.21 11.78 -3.15
CA PHE A 257 -23.36 12.82 -2.13
C PHE A 257 -23.66 12.22 -0.75
N GLU A 258 -24.67 11.33 -0.64
CA GLU A 258 -25.00 10.66 0.65
C GLU A 258 -23.81 9.86 1.19
N MET A 259 -23.18 9.06 0.33
CA MET A 259 -22.01 8.27 0.73
C MET A 259 -20.88 9.16 1.23
N ASN A 260 -20.62 10.30 0.56
CA ASN A 260 -19.59 11.24 1.00
C ASN A 260 -19.96 11.96 2.31
N VAL A 261 -21.24 12.21 2.58
CA VAL A 261 -21.71 12.68 3.88
C VAL A 261 -21.50 11.62 4.96
N LEU A 262 -21.83 10.37 4.69
CA LEU A 262 -21.64 9.27 5.64
C LEU A 262 -20.16 8.99 5.92
N GLU A 263 -19.30 9.20 4.93
CA GLU A 263 -17.84 9.06 5.04
C GLU A 263 -17.20 10.09 5.99
N THR A 264 -17.88 11.19 6.32
CA THR A 264 -17.30 12.31 7.07
C THR A 264 -16.58 11.88 8.35
N GLY A 265 -17.18 10.98 9.13
CA GLY A 265 -16.58 10.49 10.38
C GLY A 265 -15.30 9.69 10.15
N PHE A 266 -15.30 8.79 9.18
CA PHE A 266 -14.13 7.97 8.83
C PHE A 266 -12.99 8.83 8.29
N ALA A 267 -13.28 9.64 7.28
CA ALA A 267 -12.30 10.49 6.63
C ALA A 267 -11.71 11.51 7.61
N TYR A 268 -12.54 12.11 8.45
CA TYR A 268 -12.08 13.07 9.44
C TYR A 268 -11.02 12.46 10.39
N TRP A 269 -11.30 11.33 11.00
CA TRP A 269 -10.39 10.72 11.97
C TRP A 269 -9.14 10.10 11.31
N GLN A 270 -9.18 9.84 10.03
CA GLN A 270 -8.06 9.25 9.30
C GLN A 270 -7.17 10.31 8.64
N TRP A 271 -7.75 11.35 8.06
CA TRP A 271 -7.03 12.25 7.15
C TRP A 271 -7.05 13.72 7.53
N TYR A 272 -8.01 14.18 8.36
CA TYR A 272 -8.12 15.59 8.66
C TYR A 272 -6.94 16.07 9.49
N PRO A 273 -6.11 17.01 9.01
CA PRO A 273 -4.83 17.34 9.64
C PRO A 273 -4.97 18.31 10.82
N TYR A 274 -6.17 18.82 11.09
CA TYR A 274 -6.38 19.88 12.06
C TYR A 274 -7.11 19.39 13.29
N SER A 275 -6.89 20.10 14.41
CA SER A 275 -7.62 19.89 15.66
C SER A 275 -9.11 20.15 15.48
N CYS A 276 -9.94 19.41 16.20
CA CYS A 276 -11.39 19.62 16.23
C CYS A 276 -11.82 21.01 16.73
N THR A 277 -10.96 21.72 17.44
CA THR A 277 -11.22 23.10 17.83
C THR A 277 -11.33 24.03 16.63
N ASN A 278 -10.66 23.71 15.53
CA ASN A 278 -10.70 24.46 14.28
C ASN A 278 -11.78 23.98 13.30
N PHE A 279 -12.48 22.89 13.64
CA PHE A 279 -13.61 22.41 12.84
C PHE A 279 -14.82 23.29 13.12
N PRO A 280 -15.50 23.84 12.08
CA PRO A 280 -16.54 24.83 12.28
C PRO A 280 -17.77 24.27 12.99
N ASP A 281 -18.47 25.12 13.69
CA ASP A 281 -19.84 24.85 14.18
C ASP A 281 -20.84 25.03 13.02
N THR A 282 -21.98 24.36 13.10
CA THR A 282 -23.04 24.46 12.07
C THR A 282 -23.74 25.82 12.00
N THR A 283 -23.39 26.78 12.85
CA THR A 283 -23.85 28.16 12.82
C THR A 283 -23.15 29.07 11.82
N VAL A 284 -22.01 28.63 11.28
CA VAL A 284 -21.28 29.38 10.24
C VAL A 284 -22.02 29.33 8.88
N SER A 285 -21.54 30.06 7.89
CA SER A 285 -22.14 30.09 6.57
C SER A 285 -22.15 28.71 5.88
N ASN A 286 -23.06 28.48 4.95
CA ASN A 286 -23.14 27.22 4.21
C ASN A 286 -21.85 26.97 3.38
N ASP A 287 -21.20 28.02 2.88
CA ASP A 287 -19.94 27.89 2.15
C ASP A 287 -18.77 27.42 3.05
N GLU A 288 -18.72 27.89 4.29
CA GLU A 288 -17.75 27.41 5.29
C GLU A 288 -18.03 25.97 5.69
N ILE A 289 -19.32 25.58 5.84
CA ILE A 289 -19.74 24.20 6.09
C ILE A 289 -19.28 23.29 4.96
N PHE A 290 -19.57 23.68 3.70
CA PHE A 290 -19.18 22.91 2.53
C PHE A 290 -17.66 22.77 2.44
N THR A 291 -16.93 23.86 2.65
CA THR A 291 -15.46 23.86 2.62
C THR A 291 -14.88 22.91 3.68
N ALA A 292 -15.39 22.95 4.90
CA ALA A 292 -14.94 22.08 5.99
C ALA A 292 -15.26 20.60 5.73
N TRP A 293 -16.45 20.32 5.19
CA TRP A 293 -16.85 18.96 4.81
C TRP A 293 -15.89 18.40 3.77
N ILE A 294 -15.68 19.12 2.68
CA ILE A 294 -14.79 18.68 1.60
C ILE A 294 -13.31 18.61 2.03
N ALA A 295 -12.88 19.48 2.94
CA ALA A 295 -11.55 19.38 3.51
C ALA A 295 -11.35 18.08 4.32
N ALA A 296 -12.41 17.51 4.87
CA ALA A 296 -12.37 16.21 5.56
C ALA A 296 -12.49 15.01 4.61
N THR A 297 -13.40 15.06 3.64
CA THR A 297 -13.79 13.90 2.81
C THR A 297 -13.17 13.88 1.42
N GLY A 298 -12.73 15.03 0.89
CA GLY A 298 -12.38 15.15 -0.53
C GLY A 298 -13.61 15.14 -1.45
N TYR A 299 -13.36 15.21 -2.75
CA TYR A 299 -14.39 15.21 -3.80
C TYR A 299 -14.52 13.86 -4.51
N ASP A 300 -13.50 13.04 -4.46
CA ASP A 300 -13.20 12.01 -5.43
C ASP A 300 -13.26 10.58 -4.91
N PHE A 301 -13.41 10.36 -3.60
CA PHE A 301 -13.35 9.01 -3.02
C PHE A 301 -14.34 8.03 -3.69
N PHE A 302 -15.56 8.51 -4.01
CA PHE A 302 -16.58 7.74 -4.71
C PHE A 302 -16.67 8.02 -6.20
N ALA A 303 -15.75 8.82 -6.77
CA ALA A 303 -15.72 9.08 -8.21
C ALA A 303 -15.33 7.81 -8.99
N ASP A 304 -15.84 7.69 -10.22
CA ASP A 304 -15.59 6.54 -11.09
C ASP A 304 -14.09 6.31 -11.30
N GLN A 305 -13.32 7.39 -11.45
CA GLN A 305 -11.87 7.35 -11.62
C GLN A 305 -11.15 6.74 -10.42
N SER A 306 -11.57 7.10 -9.21
CA SER A 306 -11.02 6.58 -7.96
C SER A 306 -11.42 5.12 -7.74
N LEU A 307 -12.71 4.81 -7.95
CA LEU A 307 -13.22 3.44 -7.84
C LEU A 307 -12.56 2.51 -8.86
N GLU A 308 -12.26 2.99 -10.07
CA GLU A 308 -11.55 2.21 -11.08
C GLU A 308 -10.10 1.93 -10.68
N SER A 309 -9.39 2.94 -10.19
CA SER A 309 -8.01 2.77 -9.72
C SER A 309 -7.89 1.86 -8.50
N MET A 310 -8.94 1.79 -7.68
CA MET A 310 -9.03 1.03 -6.44
C MET A 310 -9.83 -0.26 -6.55
N GLN A 311 -10.28 -0.65 -7.75
CA GLN A 311 -11.19 -1.79 -7.91
C GLN A 311 -10.59 -3.11 -7.37
N ALA A 312 -9.29 -3.33 -7.50
CA ALA A 312 -8.62 -4.49 -6.94
C ALA A 312 -8.64 -4.51 -5.41
N PHE A 313 -8.51 -3.35 -4.77
CA PHE A 313 -8.67 -3.23 -3.33
C PHE A 313 -10.09 -3.57 -2.90
N PHE A 314 -11.10 -2.94 -3.51
CA PHE A 314 -12.50 -3.18 -3.15
C PHE A 314 -12.91 -4.62 -3.42
N TYR A 315 -12.42 -5.24 -4.50
CA TYR A 315 -12.69 -6.65 -4.76
C TYR A 315 -12.20 -7.53 -3.60
N GLN A 316 -10.93 -7.41 -3.18
CA GLN A 316 -10.42 -8.19 -2.04
C GLN A 316 -11.10 -7.83 -0.71
N ALA A 317 -11.40 -6.55 -0.49
CA ALA A 317 -12.09 -6.11 0.72
C ALA A 317 -13.47 -6.76 0.85
N LEU A 318 -14.24 -6.82 -0.24
CA LEU A 318 -15.59 -7.37 -0.25
C LEU A 318 -15.65 -8.90 -0.36
N THR A 319 -14.56 -9.56 -0.76
CA THR A 319 -14.54 -11.03 -0.92
C THR A 319 -13.81 -11.77 0.20
N GLU A 320 -12.78 -11.17 0.80
CA GLU A 320 -11.93 -11.88 1.75
C GLU A 320 -11.58 -11.08 3.03
N MET A 321 -11.32 -9.76 2.91
CA MET A 321 -10.71 -9.00 4.02
C MET A 321 -11.73 -8.34 4.96
N GLY A 322 -12.96 -8.15 4.50
CA GLY A 322 -13.94 -7.27 5.14
C GLY A 322 -13.63 -5.78 4.93
N PHE A 323 -14.64 -4.96 5.19
CA PHE A 323 -14.56 -3.51 5.09
C PHE A 323 -15.41 -2.87 6.18
N TYR A 324 -15.45 -1.57 6.28
CA TYR A 324 -16.38 -0.89 7.18
C TYR A 324 -17.71 -0.60 6.50
N THR A 325 -18.76 -0.42 7.30
CA THR A 325 -20.08 -0.01 6.87
C THR A 325 -20.51 1.24 7.61
N TYR A 326 -21.45 1.99 7.04
CA TYR A 326 -21.98 3.19 7.67
C TYR A 326 -23.16 2.85 8.58
N ASP A 327 -23.18 3.43 9.79
CA ASP A 327 -24.42 3.43 10.61
C ASP A 327 -25.36 4.54 10.11
N THR A 328 -26.41 4.15 9.40
CA THR A 328 -27.41 5.07 8.87
C THR A 328 -28.55 5.34 9.85
N LYS A 329 -28.65 4.59 10.97
CA LYS A 329 -29.75 4.71 11.95
C LYS A 329 -29.95 6.11 12.50
N PRO A 330 -28.89 6.88 12.85
CA PRO A 330 -29.08 8.23 13.38
C PRO A 330 -29.79 9.17 12.42
N PHE A 331 -29.68 8.93 11.10
CA PHE A 331 -30.20 9.83 10.06
C PHE A 331 -31.61 9.50 9.60
N GLY A 332 -32.10 8.29 9.88
CA GLY A 332 -33.47 7.88 9.55
C GLY A 332 -33.85 8.17 8.09
N ASN A 333 -34.97 8.89 7.91
CA ASN A 333 -35.51 9.21 6.58
C ASN A 333 -34.67 10.25 5.80
N LEU A 334 -33.60 10.79 6.36
CA LEU A 334 -32.67 11.68 5.64
C LEU A 334 -31.75 10.91 4.68
N ILE A 335 -31.64 9.60 4.85
CA ILE A 335 -30.90 8.72 3.93
C ILE A 335 -31.89 8.11 2.94
N HIS A 336 -31.66 8.28 1.65
CA HIS A 336 -32.54 7.80 0.57
C HIS A 336 -31.99 6.52 -0.09
N TYR A 337 -30.69 6.28 0.02
CA TYR A 337 -30.01 5.15 -0.61
C TYR A 337 -29.43 4.22 0.47
N GLN A 338 -29.78 2.95 0.38
CA GLN A 338 -29.29 1.89 1.27
C GLN A 338 -28.28 0.99 0.54
#